data_23c958568b04cf486973736ecb6963d5
#
_entry.id   23c958568b04cf486973736ecb6963d5
#
_cell.length_a   1.000
_cell.length_b   1.000
_cell.length_c   1.000
_cell.angle_alpha   90.00
_cell.angle_beta   90.00
_cell.angle_gamma   90.00
#
_symmetry.space_group_name_H-M   'P 1'
#
loop_
_entity.id
_entity.type
_entity.pdbx_description
1 polymer ?
#
loop_
_entity_poly.entity_id
_entity_poly.type
_entity_poly.pdbx_seq_one_letter_code
_entity_poly.pdbx_strand_id
1 'polypeptide(L)'
;MQEPLTPNRPARRSNVRDTLGVPPVLLRPPSGGTEPIPRSRLSERITALGPRTVAAVVAPAGSGKTTLLAQAYHELHCQGDAVAWLSLTPLANGIHRFFIQFVAAIRQTQPDFAPGLPEWLEGLPPRLYQELALRLALELSSLDCRRLIVFLDDYHEIGQSVIHRTLASLIDHMPAELSLVIGSRTEPPIQIPELRATDRLLELGWQELQFSRQEAEQFFHRSNLAISSEQLDELYRHTEGWAAGLQLARLSLQSGRPAAALAFTGDQAQVADYLLSAVFERSRRRCRSFWSRPRCWIACAPSCATPSAAGVTALGSWPSWTG
;
A
#
# COMPACT_ATOMS: atom_id res chain seq x y z
N MET A 1 23.70 5.09 63.19
CA MET A 1 23.35 4.01 62.26
C MET A 1 22.49 4.64 61.16
N GLN A 2 23.12 4.95 60.02
CA GLN A 2 22.44 5.52 58.85
C GLN A 2 22.25 4.38 57.85
N GLU A 3 21.03 4.16 57.42
CA GLU A 3 20.68 3.23 56.35
C GLU A 3 21.23 3.74 54.98
N PRO A 4 21.74 2.89 54.11
CA PRO A 4 22.21 3.28 52.81
C PRO A 4 21.03 3.47 51.85
N LEU A 5 20.98 4.65 51.21
CA LEU A 5 20.08 4.98 50.10
C LEU A 5 20.31 4.02 48.91
N THR A 6 19.31 3.24 48.56
CA THR A 6 19.29 2.43 47.34
C THR A 6 19.29 3.33 46.11
N PRO A 7 20.13 3.06 45.08
CA PRO A 7 20.13 3.84 43.86
C PRO A 7 18.83 3.61 43.08
N ASN A 8 18.16 4.70 42.76
CA ASN A 8 17.00 4.81 41.94
C ASN A 8 17.27 4.15 40.56
N ARG A 9 16.64 3.01 40.31
CA ARG A 9 16.70 2.28 39.04
C ARG A 9 16.03 3.15 37.97
N PRO A 10 16.68 3.54 36.87
CA PRO A 10 16.00 4.29 35.84
C PRO A 10 14.84 3.45 35.28
N ALA A 11 13.66 4.02 35.25
CA ALA A 11 12.48 3.42 34.67
C ALA A 11 12.82 3.00 33.23
N ARG A 12 12.66 1.71 32.93
CA ARG A 12 12.70 1.19 31.55
C ARG A 12 11.64 1.97 30.76
N ARG A 13 12.08 2.93 29.96
CA ARG A 13 11.24 3.54 28.93
C ARG A 13 10.77 2.41 28.05
N SER A 14 9.48 2.09 28.14
CA SER A 14 8.81 1.16 27.24
C SER A 14 8.92 1.74 25.83
N ASN A 15 9.71 1.10 24.98
CA ASN A 15 9.89 1.41 23.55
C ASN A 15 8.64 1.02 22.76
N VAL A 16 7.43 1.25 23.29
CA VAL A 16 6.19 1.15 22.54
C VAL A 16 6.06 2.50 21.82
N ARG A 17 6.40 2.50 20.54
CA ARG A 17 6.15 3.65 19.66
C ARG A 17 4.65 3.95 19.74
N ASP A 18 4.31 5.21 20.04
CA ASP A 18 2.93 5.65 20.11
C ASP A 18 2.27 5.50 18.73
N THR A 19 1.38 4.52 18.60
CA THR A 19 0.66 4.23 17.34
C THR A 19 -0.68 4.94 17.26
N LEU A 20 -1.06 5.74 18.26
CA LEU A 20 -2.37 6.41 18.33
C LEU A 20 -3.55 5.44 18.12
N GLY A 21 -3.41 4.21 18.60
CA GLY A 21 -4.42 3.16 18.41
C GLY A 21 -4.48 2.58 17.00
N VAL A 22 -3.59 2.96 16.09
CA VAL A 22 -3.50 2.40 14.73
C VAL A 22 -2.80 1.03 14.78
N PRO A 23 -3.37 0.00 14.15
CA PRO A 23 -2.73 -1.31 14.10
C PRO A 23 -1.34 -1.25 13.46
N PRO A 24 -0.28 -1.76 14.13
CA PRO A 24 1.10 -1.67 13.63
C PRO A 24 1.31 -2.30 12.24
N VAL A 25 0.44 -3.24 11.84
CA VAL A 25 0.48 -3.86 10.51
C VAL A 25 0.19 -2.86 9.38
N LEU A 26 -0.54 -1.79 9.65
CA LEU A 26 -0.81 -0.72 8.69
C LEU A 26 0.33 0.29 8.58
N LEU A 27 1.21 0.34 9.57
CA LEU A 27 2.31 1.31 9.69
C LEU A 27 3.65 0.75 9.18
N ARG A 28 3.63 -0.36 8.47
CA ARG A 28 4.82 -1.02 7.91
C ARG A 28 4.49 -1.66 6.57
N PRO A 29 5.47 -1.73 5.65
CA PRO A 29 5.29 -2.51 4.44
C PRO A 29 4.88 -3.96 4.77
N PRO A 30 3.97 -4.57 3.98
CA PRO A 30 3.62 -5.97 4.17
C PRO A 30 4.85 -6.84 3.92
N SER A 31 5.16 -7.73 4.88
CA SER A 31 6.21 -8.75 4.71
C SER A 31 5.70 -9.84 3.79
N GLY A 32 6.28 -9.96 2.61
CA GLY A 32 6.00 -11.04 1.66
C GLY A 32 6.66 -12.36 2.12
N GLY A 33 6.01 -13.50 1.83
CA GLY A 33 6.53 -14.85 2.17
C GLY A 33 7.64 -15.35 1.24
N THR A 34 7.91 -14.69 0.13
CA THR A 34 8.99 -14.99 -0.82
C THR A 34 9.75 -13.71 -1.11
N GLU A 35 11.07 -13.84 -1.23
CA GLU A 35 11.92 -12.69 -1.59
C GLU A 35 11.50 -12.16 -2.97
N PRO A 36 11.10 -10.87 -3.06
CA PRO A 36 10.64 -10.30 -4.31
C PRO A 36 11.80 -10.12 -5.30
N ILE A 37 11.49 -10.14 -6.59
CA ILE A 37 12.45 -9.78 -7.62
C ILE A 37 12.79 -8.29 -7.48
N PRO A 38 14.07 -7.92 -7.41
CA PRO A 38 14.48 -6.53 -7.39
C PRO A 38 14.01 -5.81 -8.65
N ARG A 39 13.32 -4.69 -8.45
CA ARG A 39 12.86 -3.81 -9.52
C ARG A 39 13.70 -2.54 -9.53
N SER A 40 15.04 -2.70 -9.55
CA SER A 40 16.00 -1.60 -9.39
C SER A 40 15.71 -0.42 -10.32
N ARG A 41 15.36 -0.70 -11.57
CA ARG A 41 14.98 0.32 -12.58
C ARG A 41 13.83 1.23 -12.11
N LEU A 42 12.89 0.70 -11.30
CA LEU A 42 11.73 1.44 -10.81
C LEU A 42 11.97 1.97 -9.40
N SER A 43 12.57 1.17 -8.51
CA SER A 43 12.86 1.61 -7.14
C SER A 43 13.84 2.78 -7.14
N GLU A 44 14.87 2.78 -8.00
CA GLU A 44 15.80 3.90 -8.17
C GLU A 44 15.09 5.21 -8.55
N ARG A 45 14.06 5.17 -9.40
CA ARG A 45 13.26 6.36 -9.72
C ARG A 45 12.51 6.90 -8.50
N ILE A 46 12.02 6.03 -7.62
CA ILE A 46 11.35 6.44 -6.38
C ILE A 46 12.38 6.93 -5.35
N THR A 47 13.51 6.25 -5.21
CA THR A 47 14.55 6.66 -4.25
C THR A 47 15.22 7.97 -4.64
N ALA A 48 15.27 8.28 -5.94
CA ALA A 48 15.80 9.53 -6.49
C ALA A 48 14.80 10.71 -6.50
N LEU A 49 13.62 10.58 -5.86
CA LEU A 49 12.66 11.69 -5.79
C LEU A 49 13.31 12.96 -5.27
N GLY A 50 13.07 14.07 -5.97
CA GLY A 50 13.48 15.40 -5.54
C GLY A 50 12.66 15.93 -4.36
N PRO A 51 13.00 17.12 -3.86
CA PRO A 51 12.23 17.79 -2.81
C PRO A 51 10.80 18.12 -3.29
N ARG A 52 9.83 18.05 -2.40
CA ARG A 52 8.42 18.41 -2.65
C ARG A 52 7.79 17.62 -3.80
N THR A 53 8.28 16.42 -4.09
CA THR A 53 7.81 15.60 -5.22
C THR A 53 6.79 14.55 -4.75
N VAL A 54 5.81 14.29 -5.59
CA VAL A 54 4.84 13.21 -5.44
C VAL A 54 5.14 12.11 -6.47
N ALA A 55 5.27 10.86 -6.03
CA ALA A 55 5.27 9.72 -6.93
C ALA A 55 3.88 9.07 -6.93
N ALA A 56 3.24 8.98 -8.08
CA ALA A 56 1.97 8.29 -8.30
C ALA A 56 2.23 6.96 -9.01
N VAL A 57 2.04 5.85 -8.29
CA VAL A 57 2.18 4.49 -8.82
C VAL A 57 0.78 3.93 -9.07
N VAL A 58 0.32 4.01 -10.31
CA VAL A 58 -1.07 3.72 -10.68
C VAL A 58 -1.15 2.53 -11.63
N ALA A 59 -1.74 1.43 -11.15
CA ALA A 59 -1.92 0.23 -11.97
C ALA A 59 -2.99 -0.71 -11.37
N PRO A 60 -3.56 -1.64 -12.16
CA PRO A 60 -4.55 -2.60 -11.69
C PRO A 60 -4.08 -3.48 -10.52
N ALA A 61 -4.99 -4.27 -9.95
CA ALA A 61 -4.64 -5.28 -8.96
C ALA A 61 -3.61 -6.28 -9.51
N GLY A 62 -2.72 -6.79 -8.64
CA GLY A 62 -1.74 -7.79 -9.03
C GLY A 62 -0.58 -7.30 -9.89
N SER A 63 -0.45 -5.99 -10.14
CA SER A 63 0.68 -5.42 -10.92
C SER A 63 1.99 -5.27 -10.14
N GLY A 64 2.00 -5.58 -8.84
CA GLY A 64 3.20 -5.50 -8.01
C GLY A 64 3.47 -4.13 -7.39
N LYS A 65 2.49 -3.20 -7.36
CA LYS A 65 2.64 -1.86 -6.75
C LYS A 65 3.19 -1.93 -5.33
N THR A 66 2.46 -2.55 -4.42
CA THR A 66 2.84 -2.71 -3.01
C THR A 66 4.24 -3.29 -2.84
N THR A 67 4.61 -4.27 -3.68
CA THR A 67 5.94 -4.88 -3.66
C THR A 67 7.02 -3.88 -4.06
N LEU A 68 6.80 -3.10 -5.13
CA LEU A 68 7.72 -2.04 -5.56
C LEU A 68 7.87 -0.95 -4.49
N LEU A 69 6.75 -0.48 -3.94
CA LEU A 69 6.77 0.51 -2.86
C LEU A 69 7.55 0.00 -1.64
N ALA A 70 7.35 -1.27 -1.27
CA ALA A 70 8.08 -1.89 -0.16
C ALA A 70 9.58 -2.00 -0.44
N GLN A 71 10.00 -2.30 -1.67
CA GLN A 71 11.42 -2.29 -2.06
C GLN A 71 12.02 -0.89 -1.90
N ALA A 72 11.40 0.13 -2.50
CA ALA A 72 11.85 1.51 -2.39
C ALA A 72 11.88 2.00 -0.92
N TYR A 73 10.88 1.63 -0.12
CA TYR A 73 10.86 1.92 1.32
C TYR A 73 12.08 1.34 2.03
N HIS A 74 12.40 0.06 1.80
CA HIS A 74 13.55 -0.58 2.45
C HIS A 74 14.88 -0.01 1.97
N GLU A 75 15.03 0.30 0.68
CA GLU A 75 16.22 0.94 0.12
C GLU A 75 16.47 2.31 0.77
N LEU A 76 15.45 3.17 0.85
CA LEU A 76 15.53 4.48 1.49
C LEU A 76 15.83 4.38 2.98
N HIS A 77 15.21 3.44 3.67
CA HIS A 77 15.46 3.19 5.09
C HIS A 77 16.92 2.77 5.33
N CYS A 78 17.47 1.91 4.46
CA CYS A 78 18.90 1.52 4.52
C CYS A 78 19.85 2.68 4.20
N GLN A 79 19.42 3.66 3.40
CA GLN A 79 20.17 4.89 3.11
C GLN A 79 20.15 5.89 4.26
N GLY A 80 19.33 5.65 5.31
CA GLY A 80 19.20 6.50 6.48
C GLY A 80 18.17 7.62 6.34
N ASP A 81 17.35 7.61 5.28
CA ASP A 81 16.23 8.53 5.14
C ASP A 81 15.12 8.23 6.16
N ALA A 82 14.40 9.26 6.59
CA ALA A 82 13.20 9.10 7.38
C ALA A 82 12.06 8.62 6.45
N VAL A 83 11.58 7.40 6.68
CA VAL A 83 10.52 6.79 5.86
C VAL A 83 9.33 6.40 6.71
N ALA A 84 8.14 6.78 6.29
CA ALA A 84 6.87 6.43 6.92
C ALA A 84 6.02 5.61 5.96
N TRP A 85 5.30 4.60 6.48
CA TRP A 85 4.41 3.75 5.70
C TRP A 85 3.01 3.75 6.26
N LEU A 86 2.02 3.88 5.39
CA LEU A 86 0.61 3.73 5.72
C LEU A 86 -0.11 2.89 4.65
N SER A 87 -0.54 1.69 5.03
CA SER A 87 -1.49 0.91 4.21
C SER A 87 -2.90 1.37 4.52
N LEU A 88 -3.58 1.91 3.52
CA LEU A 88 -4.93 2.42 3.64
C LEU A 88 -5.96 1.30 3.51
N THR A 89 -7.05 1.44 4.23
CA THR A 89 -8.18 0.51 4.22
C THR A 89 -9.48 1.30 4.20
N PRO A 90 -10.63 0.69 3.88
CA PRO A 90 -11.93 1.37 3.97
C PRO A 90 -12.20 2.03 5.33
N LEU A 91 -11.56 1.53 6.40
CA LEU A 91 -11.67 2.11 7.74
C LEU A 91 -11.00 3.48 7.86
N ALA A 92 -10.06 3.81 6.97
CA ALA A 92 -9.41 5.13 6.92
C ALA A 92 -10.29 6.20 6.22
N ASN A 93 -11.45 5.81 5.68
CA ASN A 93 -12.32 6.69 4.90
C ASN A 93 -13.14 7.65 5.78
N GLY A 94 -12.45 8.39 6.65
CA GLY A 94 -12.96 9.47 7.49
C GLY A 94 -11.80 10.41 7.80
N ILE A 95 -12.01 11.73 7.65
CA ILE A 95 -10.91 12.71 7.69
C ILE A 95 -10.08 12.63 8.98
N HIS A 96 -10.72 12.55 10.15
CA HIS A 96 -10.01 12.42 11.43
C HIS A 96 -9.18 11.14 11.46
N ARG A 97 -9.79 10.00 11.09
CA ARG A 97 -9.13 8.70 11.11
C ARG A 97 -7.96 8.64 10.12
N PHE A 98 -8.14 9.19 8.92
CA PHE A 98 -7.08 9.27 7.93
C PHE A 98 -5.86 10.04 8.47
N PHE A 99 -6.07 11.26 8.98
CA PHE A 99 -4.97 12.08 9.46
C PHE A 99 -4.37 11.60 10.79
N ILE A 100 -5.14 10.95 11.66
CA ILE A 100 -4.59 10.22 12.82
C ILE A 100 -3.65 9.10 12.37
N GLN A 101 -4.04 8.32 11.37
CA GLN A 101 -3.19 7.25 10.82
C GLN A 101 -1.96 7.83 10.11
N PHE A 102 -2.11 8.93 9.39
CA PHE A 102 -1.01 9.64 8.75
C PHE A 102 0.04 10.13 9.77
N VAL A 103 -0.41 10.75 10.86
CA VAL A 103 0.46 11.16 11.97
C VAL A 103 1.13 9.96 12.63
N ALA A 104 0.36 8.88 12.89
CA ALA A 104 0.91 7.67 13.48
C ALA A 104 1.98 7.01 12.61
N ALA A 105 1.83 7.06 11.27
CA ALA A 105 2.84 6.58 10.34
C ALA A 105 4.15 7.39 10.44
N ILE A 106 4.06 8.72 10.47
CA ILE A 106 5.23 9.59 10.60
C ILE A 106 5.91 9.39 11.96
N ARG A 107 5.14 9.21 13.04
CA ARG A 107 5.69 8.93 14.38
C ARG A 107 6.49 7.63 14.48
N GLN A 108 6.38 6.72 13.52
CA GLN A 108 7.25 5.55 13.48
C GLN A 108 8.72 5.90 13.25
N THR A 109 8.99 7.00 12.58
CA THR A 109 10.34 7.50 12.30
C THR A 109 10.65 8.83 13.00
N GLN A 110 9.62 9.65 13.31
CA GLN A 110 9.71 10.94 13.99
C GLN A 110 8.76 10.95 15.20
N PRO A 111 9.17 10.38 16.37
CA PRO A 111 8.26 10.14 17.51
C PRO A 111 7.58 11.38 18.06
N ASP A 112 8.25 12.52 18.00
CA ASP A 112 7.77 13.81 18.53
C ASP A 112 6.96 14.62 17.50
N PHE A 113 6.62 14.04 16.35
CA PHE A 113 5.86 14.72 15.33
C PHE A 113 4.45 15.09 15.79
N ALA A 114 4.10 16.38 15.70
CA ALA A 114 2.77 16.95 15.91
C ALA A 114 2.07 16.45 17.20
N PRO A 115 2.65 16.65 18.40
CA PRO A 115 2.18 16.04 19.64
C PRO A 115 0.74 16.42 20.00
N GLY A 116 0.31 17.66 19.73
CA GLY A 116 -1.05 18.14 20.03
C GLY A 116 -2.04 18.01 18.88
N LEU A 117 -1.68 17.37 17.75
CA LEU A 117 -2.55 17.28 16.59
C LEU A 117 -3.72 16.29 16.77
N PRO A 118 -3.55 15.12 17.41
CA PRO A 118 -4.65 14.18 17.60
C PRO A 118 -5.83 14.80 18.37
N GLU A 119 -5.55 15.47 19.47
CA GLU A 119 -6.54 16.13 20.30
C GLU A 119 -7.21 17.30 19.57
N TRP A 120 -6.44 18.04 18.80
CA TRP A 120 -6.98 19.13 17.97
C TRP A 120 -7.88 18.59 16.85
N LEU A 121 -7.55 17.45 16.25
CA LEU A 121 -8.37 16.80 15.23
C LEU A 121 -9.73 16.36 15.76
N GLU A 122 -9.80 15.83 17.00
CA GLU A 122 -11.08 15.39 17.59
C GLU A 122 -12.10 16.51 17.68
N GLY A 123 -11.66 17.75 17.91
CA GLY A 123 -12.53 18.93 18.00
C GLY A 123 -12.71 19.72 16.70
N LEU A 124 -12.13 19.27 15.58
CA LEU A 124 -12.05 20.05 14.34
C LEU A 124 -13.38 20.07 13.57
N PRO A 125 -14.04 21.23 13.45
CA PRO A 125 -15.26 21.33 12.66
C PRO A 125 -14.95 21.26 11.15
N PRO A 126 -15.90 20.77 10.33
CA PRO A 126 -15.69 20.56 8.88
C PRO A 126 -15.20 21.80 8.10
N ARG A 127 -15.59 23.00 8.56
CA ARG A 127 -15.18 24.27 7.93
C ARG A 127 -13.68 24.55 8.02
N LEU A 128 -12.96 23.92 8.97
CA LEU A 128 -11.55 24.17 9.24
C LEU A 128 -10.61 23.09 8.65
N TYR A 129 -11.09 22.20 7.79
CA TYR A 129 -10.25 21.17 7.20
C TYR A 129 -9.12 21.73 6.31
N GLN A 130 -9.26 22.94 5.78
CA GLN A 130 -8.16 23.62 5.07
C GLN A 130 -7.04 24.05 6.03
N GLU A 131 -7.40 24.47 7.25
CA GLU A 131 -6.40 24.80 8.29
C GLU A 131 -5.60 23.58 8.72
N LEU A 132 -6.18 22.37 8.65
CA LEU A 132 -5.47 21.13 8.92
C LEU A 132 -4.27 20.94 7.99
N ALA A 133 -4.42 21.20 6.69
CA ALA A 133 -3.33 21.07 5.73
C ALA A 133 -2.18 22.02 6.05
N LEU A 134 -2.49 23.29 6.35
CA LEU A 134 -1.49 24.30 6.73
C LEU A 134 -0.79 23.94 8.05
N ARG A 135 -1.56 23.50 9.04
CA ARG A 135 -0.99 23.09 10.32
C ARG A 135 -0.05 21.88 10.14
N LEU A 136 -0.44 20.88 9.37
CA LEU A 136 0.42 19.76 9.05
C LEU A 136 1.69 20.20 8.31
N ALA A 137 1.58 21.12 7.36
CA ALA A 137 2.73 21.67 6.65
C ALA A 137 3.71 22.39 7.59
N LEU A 138 3.20 23.13 8.57
CA LEU A 138 4.02 23.81 9.60
C LEU A 138 4.71 22.77 10.51
N GLU A 139 3.99 21.78 11.01
CA GLU A 139 4.56 20.71 11.84
C GLU A 139 5.64 19.93 11.07
N LEU A 140 5.39 19.63 9.78
CA LEU A 140 6.36 18.97 8.90
C LEU A 140 7.62 19.82 8.65
N SER A 141 7.45 21.14 8.52
CA SER A 141 8.57 22.09 8.33
C SER A 141 9.45 22.23 9.59
N SER A 142 8.92 21.87 10.76
CA SER A 142 9.66 21.93 12.03
C SER A 142 10.46 20.66 12.33
N LEU A 143 10.35 19.63 11.49
CA LEU A 143 11.10 18.38 11.69
C LEU A 143 12.58 18.58 11.41
N ASP A 144 13.41 18.10 12.34
CA ASP A 144 14.86 18.05 12.17
C ASP A 144 15.25 16.77 11.43
N CYS A 145 14.87 16.68 10.15
CA CYS A 145 15.25 15.59 9.28
C CYS A 145 15.61 16.10 7.89
N ARG A 146 16.63 15.50 7.30
CA ARG A 146 17.07 15.88 5.95
C ARG A 146 16.00 15.59 4.88
N ARG A 147 15.29 14.49 5.04
CA ARG A 147 14.30 14.02 4.09
C ARG A 147 13.30 13.09 4.77
N LEU A 148 12.03 13.30 4.53
CA LEU A 148 10.94 12.44 4.95
C LEU A 148 10.16 11.98 3.73
N ILE A 149 10.04 10.67 3.54
CA ILE A 149 9.23 10.09 2.47
C ILE A 149 8.07 9.32 3.10
N VAL A 150 6.83 9.71 2.76
CA VAL A 150 5.62 9.05 3.24
C VAL A 150 5.02 8.22 2.14
N PHE A 151 4.89 6.92 2.37
CA PHE A 151 4.26 5.95 1.49
C PHE A 151 2.79 5.78 1.89
N LEU A 152 1.89 6.01 0.95
CA LEU A 152 0.44 5.78 1.06
C LEU A 152 0.07 4.64 0.11
N ASP A 153 -0.04 3.42 0.61
CA ASP A 153 -0.42 2.26 -0.20
C ASP A 153 -1.94 2.04 -0.17
N ASP A 154 -2.49 1.53 -1.27
CA ASP A 154 -3.92 1.31 -1.49
C ASP A 154 -4.79 2.59 -1.36
N TYR A 155 -4.30 3.72 -1.88
CA TYR A 155 -4.99 5.02 -1.78
C TYR A 155 -6.40 5.03 -2.41
N HIS A 156 -6.69 4.13 -3.33
CA HIS A 156 -8.02 3.96 -3.94
C HIS A 156 -9.12 3.53 -2.94
N GLU A 157 -8.76 3.11 -1.73
CA GLU A 157 -9.71 2.81 -0.65
C GLU A 157 -10.32 4.10 -0.04
N ILE A 158 -9.75 5.26 -0.35
CA ILE A 158 -10.23 6.55 0.12
C ILE A 158 -11.20 7.13 -0.92
N GLY A 159 -12.47 7.30 -0.52
CA GLY A 159 -13.53 7.85 -1.38
C GLY A 159 -14.03 9.24 -0.96
N GLN A 160 -13.64 9.73 0.22
CA GLN A 160 -14.11 11.03 0.71
C GLN A 160 -13.35 12.20 0.08
N SER A 161 -14.06 13.02 -0.69
CA SER A 161 -13.49 14.17 -1.40
C SER A 161 -12.82 15.19 -0.47
N VAL A 162 -13.24 15.26 0.79
CA VAL A 162 -12.61 16.16 1.77
C VAL A 162 -11.18 15.73 2.10
N ILE A 163 -10.90 14.42 2.18
CA ILE A 163 -9.56 13.91 2.41
C ILE A 163 -8.66 14.25 1.23
N HIS A 164 -9.15 14.03 0.00
CA HIS A 164 -8.40 14.35 -1.22
C HIS A 164 -8.05 15.83 -1.30
N ARG A 165 -9.02 16.72 -1.02
CA ARG A 165 -8.79 18.18 -1.01
C ARG A 165 -7.80 18.61 0.07
N THR A 166 -7.90 18.04 1.26
CA THR A 166 -6.97 18.35 2.36
C THR A 166 -5.56 17.84 2.03
N LEU A 167 -5.44 16.65 1.44
CA LEU A 167 -4.14 16.13 1.01
C LEU A 167 -3.56 16.94 -0.15
N ALA A 168 -4.38 17.35 -1.13
CA ALA A 168 -3.96 18.24 -2.21
C ALA A 168 -3.44 19.60 -1.66
N SER A 169 -4.18 20.20 -0.73
CA SER A 169 -3.72 21.42 -0.05
C SER A 169 -2.42 21.21 0.74
N LEU A 170 -2.22 20.05 1.37
CA LEU A 170 -0.96 19.70 2.01
C LEU A 170 0.18 19.62 0.99
N ILE A 171 -0.07 19.02 -0.18
CA ILE A 171 0.90 18.91 -1.27
C ILE A 171 1.31 20.28 -1.80
N ASP A 172 0.38 21.22 -1.90
CA ASP A 172 0.67 22.60 -2.32
C ASP A 172 1.60 23.34 -1.35
N HIS A 173 1.44 23.08 -0.05
CA HIS A 173 2.22 23.70 1.03
C HIS A 173 3.33 22.81 1.58
N MET A 174 3.65 21.74 0.87
CA MET A 174 4.61 20.72 1.30
C MET A 174 6.02 21.33 1.49
N PRO A 175 6.68 21.10 2.65
CA PRO A 175 8.06 21.54 2.86
C PRO A 175 9.04 20.80 1.95
N ALA A 176 10.25 21.34 1.80
CA ALA A 176 11.27 20.78 0.89
C ALA A 176 11.69 19.35 1.28
N GLU A 177 11.65 19.05 2.56
CA GLU A 177 12.06 17.78 3.15
C GLU A 177 11.07 16.65 2.88
N LEU A 178 9.80 16.98 2.59
CA LEU A 178 8.74 15.98 2.38
C LEU A 178 8.64 15.57 0.92
N SER A 179 8.46 14.26 0.70
CA SER A 179 7.98 13.66 -0.55
C SER A 179 6.92 12.61 -0.25
N LEU A 180 5.97 12.43 -1.16
CA LEU A 180 4.90 11.44 -1.03
C LEU A 180 5.03 10.38 -2.11
N VAL A 181 4.77 9.12 -1.76
CA VAL A 181 4.66 8.01 -2.70
C VAL A 181 3.29 7.38 -2.55
N ILE A 182 2.47 7.44 -3.59
CA ILE A 182 1.06 7.02 -3.54
C ILE A 182 0.87 5.82 -4.46
N GLY A 183 0.53 4.67 -3.88
CA GLY A 183 0.12 3.47 -4.59
C GLY A 183 -1.40 3.39 -4.73
N SER A 184 -1.93 3.30 -5.94
CA SER A 184 -3.37 3.28 -6.20
C SER A 184 -3.74 2.39 -7.38
N ARG A 185 -5.01 1.94 -7.44
CA ARG A 185 -5.55 1.26 -8.63
C ARG A 185 -6.08 2.24 -9.66
N THR A 186 -6.48 3.41 -9.22
CA THR A 186 -7.00 4.51 -10.04
C THR A 186 -6.19 5.76 -9.79
N GLU A 187 -6.20 6.69 -10.73
CA GLU A 187 -5.53 7.98 -10.57
C GLU A 187 -6.03 8.67 -9.30
N PRO A 188 -5.13 9.06 -8.38
CA PRO A 188 -5.53 9.75 -7.16
C PRO A 188 -5.99 11.17 -7.47
N PRO A 189 -7.11 11.66 -6.91
CA PRO A 189 -7.63 13.00 -7.18
C PRO A 189 -6.88 14.08 -6.36
N ILE A 190 -5.59 14.29 -6.67
CA ILE A 190 -4.64 15.18 -5.97
C ILE A 190 -3.98 16.21 -6.91
N GLN A 191 -4.72 16.80 -7.82
CA GLN A 191 -4.22 17.85 -8.74
C GLN A 191 -3.03 17.38 -9.59
N ILE A 192 -3.11 16.17 -10.15
CA ILE A 192 -2.07 15.57 -11.00
C ILE A 192 -1.61 16.50 -12.13
N PRO A 193 -2.48 17.22 -12.88
CA PRO A 193 -2.06 18.13 -13.94
C PRO A 193 -1.14 19.25 -13.45
N GLU A 194 -1.42 19.84 -12.30
CA GLU A 194 -0.64 20.93 -11.71
C GLU A 194 0.73 20.42 -11.24
N LEU A 195 0.80 19.23 -10.65
CA LEU A 195 2.05 18.60 -10.24
C LEU A 195 2.92 18.29 -11.45
N ARG A 196 2.32 17.82 -12.55
CA ARG A 196 3.02 17.54 -13.81
C ARG A 196 3.56 18.84 -14.42
N ALA A 197 2.78 19.91 -14.43
CA ALA A 197 3.18 21.20 -14.98
C ALA A 197 4.34 21.87 -14.22
N THR A 198 4.51 21.53 -12.93
CA THR A 198 5.58 22.05 -12.06
C THR A 198 6.77 21.11 -11.88
N ASP A 199 6.83 20.02 -12.63
CA ASP A 199 7.88 18.97 -12.55
C ASP A 199 8.01 18.37 -11.14
N ARG A 200 6.88 18.28 -10.43
CA ARG A 200 6.79 17.72 -9.08
C ARG A 200 6.11 16.35 -9.05
N LEU A 201 5.97 15.68 -10.19
CA LEU A 201 5.29 14.42 -10.33
C LEU A 201 6.18 13.36 -10.97
N LEU A 202 6.35 12.24 -10.29
CA LEU A 202 6.82 10.98 -10.88
C LEU A 202 5.61 10.08 -11.12
N GLU A 203 5.36 9.73 -12.36
CA GLU A 203 4.31 8.77 -12.72
C GLU A 203 4.93 7.41 -13.06
N LEU A 204 4.36 6.37 -12.47
CA LEU A 204 4.64 4.97 -12.79
C LEU A 204 3.31 4.26 -13.06
N GLY A 205 3.03 4.00 -14.32
CA GLY A 205 1.80 3.37 -14.77
C GLY A 205 1.92 1.85 -14.92
N TRP A 206 0.86 1.26 -15.45
CA TRP A 206 0.79 -0.17 -15.72
C TRP A 206 1.94 -0.67 -16.59
N GLN A 207 2.27 0.07 -17.67
CA GLN A 207 3.29 -0.33 -18.64
C GLN A 207 4.68 -0.40 -17.99
N GLU A 208 5.01 0.56 -17.13
CA GLU A 208 6.29 0.55 -16.42
C GLU A 208 6.37 -0.59 -15.40
N LEU A 209 5.23 -0.97 -14.80
CA LEU A 209 5.18 -2.04 -13.80
C LEU A 209 5.21 -3.43 -14.40
N GLN A 210 4.97 -3.62 -15.69
CA GLN A 210 5.14 -4.90 -16.34
C GLN A 210 6.58 -5.41 -16.16
N PHE A 211 6.72 -6.70 -15.88
CA PHE A 211 8.02 -7.34 -15.86
C PHE A 211 8.57 -7.36 -17.28
N SER A 212 9.82 -7.01 -17.46
CA SER A 212 10.51 -7.33 -18.71
C SER A 212 10.70 -8.84 -18.84
N ARG A 213 10.98 -9.32 -20.06
CA ARG A 213 11.29 -10.73 -20.29
C ARG A 213 12.44 -11.19 -19.37
N GLN A 214 13.46 -10.36 -19.22
CA GLN A 214 14.62 -10.66 -18.37
C GLN A 214 14.24 -10.74 -16.88
N GLU A 215 13.39 -9.84 -16.39
CA GLU A 215 12.88 -9.89 -15.02
C GLU A 215 11.99 -11.13 -14.79
N ALA A 216 11.20 -11.54 -15.80
CA ALA A 216 10.40 -12.76 -15.75
C ALA A 216 11.31 -14.02 -15.70
N GLU A 217 12.38 -14.07 -16.46
CA GLU A 217 13.36 -15.14 -16.42
C GLU A 217 14.01 -15.25 -15.04
N GLN A 218 14.46 -14.13 -14.47
CA GLN A 218 15.00 -14.11 -13.10
C GLN A 218 13.98 -14.58 -12.06
N PHE A 219 12.70 -14.23 -12.25
CA PHE A 219 11.61 -14.63 -11.36
C PHE A 219 11.46 -16.17 -11.29
N PHE A 220 11.47 -16.85 -12.42
CA PHE A 220 11.39 -18.32 -12.46
C PHE A 220 12.67 -18.98 -11.98
N HIS A 221 13.83 -18.45 -12.36
CA HIS A 221 15.13 -18.96 -11.93
C HIS A 221 15.30 -18.93 -10.39
N ARG A 222 14.95 -17.82 -9.75
CA ARG A 222 14.97 -17.70 -8.27
C ARG A 222 14.00 -18.66 -7.58
N SER A 223 12.99 -19.12 -8.29
CA SER A 223 12.01 -20.07 -7.77
C SER A 223 12.47 -21.53 -7.91
N ASN A 224 13.71 -21.77 -8.32
CA ASN A 224 14.27 -23.10 -8.63
C ASN A 224 13.43 -23.89 -9.65
N LEU A 225 12.77 -23.20 -10.57
CA LEU A 225 12.02 -23.81 -11.65
C LEU A 225 12.87 -23.82 -12.93
N ALA A 226 13.18 -25.00 -13.42
CA ALA A 226 13.77 -25.17 -14.74
C ALA A 226 12.66 -24.92 -15.78
N ILE A 227 12.77 -23.78 -16.49
CA ILE A 227 11.87 -23.40 -17.58
C ILE A 227 12.71 -23.23 -18.84
N SER A 228 12.28 -23.81 -19.98
CA SER A 228 12.97 -23.57 -21.25
C SER A 228 12.70 -22.16 -21.77
N SER A 229 13.56 -21.68 -22.68
CA SER A 229 13.37 -20.34 -23.29
C SER A 229 12.05 -20.24 -24.04
N GLU A 230 11.65 -21.32 -24.72
CA GLU A 230 10.37 -21.38 -25.45
C GLU A 230 9.17 -21.33 -24.50
N GLN A 231 9.23 -22.04 -23.38
CA GLN A 231 8.19 -22.00 -22.35
C GLN A 231 8.08 -20.61 -21.71
N LEU A 232 9.23 -19.97 -21.45
CA LEU A 232 9.27 -18.62 -20.92
C LEU A 232 8.65 -17.63 -21.91
N ASP A 233 8.99 -17.72 -23.17
CA ASP A 233 8.46 -16.85 -24.24
C ASP A 233 6.94 -17.00 -24.39
N GLU A 234 6.44 -18.23 -24.28
CA GLU A 234 5.02 -18.50 -24.30
C GLU A 234 4.29 -17.94 -23.08
N LEU A 235 4.83 -18.17 -21.88
CA LEU A 235 4.26 -17.61 -20.64
C LEU A 235 4.30 -16.09 -20.64
N TYR A 236 5.40 -15.50 -21.10
CA TYR A 236 5.55 -14.06 -21.18
C TYR A 236 4.54 -13.44 -22.15
N ARG A 237 4.33 -14.06 -23.32
CA ARG A 237 3.34 -13.62 -24.31
C ARG A 237 1.90 -13.66 -23.76
N HIS A 238 1.57 -14.66 -22.94
CA HIS A 238 0.23 -14.78 -22.34
C HIS A 238 0.03 -13.86 -21.13
N THR A 239 1.07 -13.59 -20.36
CA THR A 239 0.99 -12.75 -19.16
C THR A 239 1.32 -11.29 -19.43
N GLU A 240 1.93 -10.97 -20.58
CA GLU A 240 2.43 -9.64 -20.94
C GLU A 240 3.26 -9.00 -19.82
N GLY A 241 3.97 -9.83 -19.04
CA GLY A 241 4.74 -9.36 -17.89
C GLY A 241 3.92 -8.98 -16.67
N TRP A 242 2.62 -9.34 -16.61
CA TRP A 242 1.79 -9.08 -15.43
C TRP A 242 2.26 -9.92 -14.23
N ALA A 243 2.64 -9.24 -13.13
CA ALA A 243 3.25 -9.87 -11.97
C ALA A 243 2.40 -10.99 -11.37
N ALA A 244 1.08 -10.79 -11.23
CA ALA A 244 0.18 -11.83 -10.71
C ALA A 244 0.06 -13.01 -11.68
N GLY A 245 0.04 -12.77 -12.99
CA GLY A 245 0.03 -13.82 -14.02
C GLY A 245 1.28 -14.70 -13.93
N LEU A 246 2.46 -14.09 -13.84
CA LEU A 246 3.72 -14.81 -13.64
C LEU A 246 3.73 -15.60 -12.34
N GLN A 247 3.20 -15.04 -11.25
CA GLN A 247 3.10 -15.73 -9.97
C GLN A 247 2.17 -16.96 -10.04
N LEU A 248 1.06 -16.86 -10.76
CA LEU A 248 0.13 -17.97 -10.97
C LEU A 248 0.76 -19.07 -11.83
N ALA A 249 1.45 -18.67 -12.91
CA ALA A 249 2.22 -19.61 -13.72
C ALA A 249 3.25 -20.35 -12.90
N ARG A 250 4.00 -19.65 -12.04
CA ARG A 250 4.96 -20.25 -11.11
C ARG A 250 4.30 -21.30 -10.19
N LEU A 251 3.18 -20.96 -9.58
CA LEU A 251 2.46 -21.89 -8.68
C LEU A 251 1.94 -23.13 -9.43
N SER A 252 1.49 -22.97 -10.66
CA SER A 252 1.02 -24.06 -11.52
C SER A 252 2.18 -25.01 -11.89
N LEU A 253 3.33 -24.46 -12.26
CA LEU A 253 4.53 -25.24 -12.53
C LEU A 253 5.01 -26.00 -11.28
N GLN A 254 5.03 -25.38 -10.11
CA GLN A 254 5.39 -26.02 -8.84
C GLN A 254 4.44 -27.16 -8.45
N SER A 255 3.18 -27.08 -8.84
CA SER A 255 2.17 -28.13 -8.57
C SER A 255 2.19 -29.28 -9.58
N GLY A 256 3.13 -29.29 -10.53
CA GLY A 256 3.23 -30.32 -11.57
C GLY A 256 2.13 -30.25 -12.62
N ARG A 257 1.50 -29.10 -12.85
CA ARG A 257 0.45 -28.89 -13.84
C ARG A 257 0.89 -27.88 -14.93
N PRO A 258 1.90 -28.22 -15.76
CA PRO A 258 2.42 -27.29 -16.75
C PRO A 258 1.38 -26.85 -17.79
N ALA A 259 0.44 -27.75 -18.17
CA ALA A 259 -0.66 -27.40 -19.09
C ALA A 259 -1.59 -26.31 -18.56
N ALA A 260 -1.80 -26.23 -17.24
CA ALA A 260 -2.59 -25.16 -16.63
C ALA A 260 -1.83 -23.82 -16.61
N ALA A 261 -0.51 -23.83 -16.57
CA ALA A 261 0.33 -22.62 -16.67
C ALA A 261 0.28 -22.02 -18.09
N LEU A 262 0.19 -22.88 -19.12
CA LEU A 262 0.14 -22.47 -20.54
C LEU A 262 -1.29 -22.18 -21.02
N ALA A 263 -2.30 -22.71 -20.33
CA ALA A 263 -3.72 -22.47 -20.64
C ALA A 263 -4.25 -21.09 -20.22
N PHE A 264 -3.37 -20.19 -19.77
CA PHE A 264 -3.70 -18.79 -19.55
C PHE A 264 -3.96 -18.08 -20.90
N THR A 265 -5.06 -18.44 -21.56
CA THR A 265 -5.60 -17.66 -22.65
C THR A 265 -6.35 -16.48 -22.07
N GLY A 266 -5.73 -15.34 -22.11
CA GLY A 266 -6.19 -13.92 -22.06
C GLY A 266 -7.54 -13.51 -21.50
N ASP A 267 -8.33 -14.40 -20.88
CA ASP A 267 -9.60 -14.03 -20.29
C ASP A 267 -9.37 -13.56 -18.84
N GLN A 268 -9.24 -12.24 -18.69
CA GLN A 268 -9.05 -11.56 -17.40
C GLN A 268 -10.06 -12.01 -16.33
N ALA A 269 -11.23 -12.50 -16.72
CA ALA A 269 -12.26 -12.99 -15.82
C ALA A 269 -11.86 -14.28 -15.10
N GLN A 270 -11.26 -15.27 -15.78
CA GLN A 270 -10.79 -16.52 -15.14
C GLN A 270 -9.60 -16.29 -14.21
N VAL A 271 -8.75 -15.34 -14.56
CA VAL A 271 -7.62 -14.92 -13.71
C VAL A 271 -8.11 -14.13 -12.50
N ALA A 272 -9.12 -13.27 -12.68
CA ALA A 272 -9.78 -12.56 -11.58
C ALA A 272 -10.49 -13.55 -10.63
N ASP A 273 -11.17 -14.56 -11.12
CA ASP A 273 -11.83 -15.60 -10.32
C ASP A 273 -10.81 -16.46 -9.56
N TYR A 274 -9.67 -16.79 -10.16
CA TYR A 274 -8.60 -17.48 -9.45
C TYR A 274 -7.95 -16.59 -8.39
N LEU A 275 -7.70 -15.30 -8.67
CA LEU A 275 -7.20 -14.35 -7.69
C LEU A 275 -8.21 -14.12 -6.56
N LEU A 276 -9.48 -14.03 -6.88
CA LEU A 276 -10.56 -13.96 -5.89
C LEU A 276 -10.60 -15.25 -5.05
N SER A 277 -10.54 -16.42 -5.65
CA SER A 277 -10.53 -17.69 -4.92
C SER A 277 -9.27 -17.85 -4.07
N ALA A 278 -8.10 -17.53 -4.58
CA ALA A 278 -6.83 -17.61 -3.84
C ALA A 278 -6.75 -16.58 -2.69
N VAL A 279 -7.29 -15.39 -2.88
CA VAL A 279 -7.40 -14.35 -1.84
C VAL A 279 -8.48 -14.74 -0.82
N PHE A 280 -9.63 -15.25 -1.25
CA PHE A 280 -10.69 -15.73 -0.36
C PHE A 280 -10.28 -16.97 0.44
N GLU A 281 -9.55 -17.93 -0.15
CA GLU A 281 -9.02 -19.08 0.61
C GLU A 281 -7.96 -18.66 1.63
N ARG A 282 -7.10 -17.71 1.29
CA ARG A 282 -6.12 -17.15 2.23
C ARG A 282 -6.80 -16.37 3.36
N SER A 283 -7.84 -15.63 3.05
CA SER A 283 -8.69 -14.94 4.04
C SER A 283 -9.48 -15.93 4.89
N ARG A 284 -10.03 -17.02 4.33
CA ARG A 284 -10.69 -18.11 5.07
C ARG A 284 -9.72 -18.85 5.99
N ARG A 285 -8.48 -19.10 5.61
CA ARG A 285 -7.46 -19.71 6.49
C ARG A 285 -7.06 -18.76 7.64
N ARG A 286 -6.94 -17.47 7.39
CA ARG A 286 -6.72 -16.46 8.44
C ARG A 286 -7.95 -16.31 9.36
N CYS A 287 -9.14 -16.33 8.83
CA CYS A 287 -10.37 -16.34 9.62
C CYS A 287 -10.50 -17.64 10.43
N ARG A 288 -10.18 -18.82 9.90
CA ARG A 288 -10.23 -20.07 10.67
C ARG A 288 -9.30 -20.06 11.90
N SER A 289 -8.10 -19.50 11.81
CA SER A 289 -7.20 -19.37 12.97
C SER A 289 -7.69 -18.32 13.97
N PHE A 290 -8.53 -17.36 13.55
CA PHE A 290 -9.16 -16.37 14.41
C PHE A 290 -10.42 -16.91 15.11
N TRP A 291 -11.20 -17.77 14.44
CA TRP A 291 -12.42 -18.38 14.97
C TRP A 291 -12.17 -19.57 15.90
N SER A 292 -10.97 -20.11 15.97
CA SER A 292 -10.60 -21.17 16.91
C SER A 292 -10.35 -20.66 18.34
N ARG A 293 -10.48 -19.35 18.62
CA ARG A 293 -10.40 -18.79 19.97
C ARG A 293 -11.79 -18.50 20.54
N PRO A 294 -12.20 -19.07 21.69
CA PRO A 294 -13.59 -19.05 22.20
C PRO A 294 -14.12 -17.70 22.71
N ARG A 295 -13.46 -16.57 22.46
CA ARG A 295 -13.82 -15.26 23.04
C ARG A 295 -14.22 -14.16 22.05
N CYS A 296 -14.38 -14.46 20.76
CA CYS A 296 -14.72 -13.43 19.76
C CYS A 296 -16.14 -13.50 19.19
N TRP A 297 -17.09 -14.11 19.89
CA TRP A 297 -18.48 -14.28 19.39
C TRP A 297 -19.40 -13.06 19.57
N ILE A 298 -18.93 -11.94 20.10
CA ILE A 298 -19.81 -10.80 20.44
C ILE A 298 -19.69 -9.60 19.49
N ALA A 299 -18.77 -9.60 18.50
CA ALA A 299 -18.49 -8.39 17.71
C ALA A 299 -18.76 -8.46 16.20
N CYS A 300 -19.33 -9.53 15.66
CA CYS A 300 -19.62 -9.65 14.23
C CYS A 300 -20.96 -10.31 13.96
N ALA A 301 -22.03 -9.54 14.05
CA ALA A 301 -23.29 -9.74 13.32
C ALA A 301 -23.95 -8.36 13.15
N PRO A 302 -24.63 -7.99 12.03
CA PRO A 302 -25.11 -8.87 10.98
C PRO A 302 -24.81 -8.38 9.55
N SER A 303 -24.07 -9.10 8.76
CA SER A 303 -24.19 -8.98 7.29
C SER A 303 -23.65 -10.20 6.51
N CYS A 304 -23.71 -11.38 7.11
CA CYS A 304 -23.56 -12.64 6.36
C CYS A 304 -24.87 -13.42 6.41
N ALA A 305 -25.93 -12.87 5.81
CA ALA A 305 -27.11 -13.64 5.45
C ALA A 305 -26.80 -14.38 4.15
N THR A 306 -26.89 -15.70 4.21
CA THR A 306 -26.86 -16.60 3.06
C THR A 306 -27.93 -16.21 2.05
N PRO A 307 -27.64 -16.10 0.74
CA PRO A 307 -28.72 -15.99 -0.24
C PRO A 307 -29.39 -17.36 -0.41
N SER A 308 -30.63 -17.43 -0.03
CA SER A 308 -31.58 -18.46 -0.40
C SER A 308 -31.81 -18.44 -1.93
N ALA A 309 -31.79 -19.62 -2.53
CA ALA A 309 -32.05 -19.83 -3.92
C ALA A 309 -33.52 -19.47 -4.23
N ALA A 310 -33.75 -18.38 -4.95
CA ALA A 310 -34.96 -18.20 -5.83
C ALA A 310 -34.78 -16.92 -6.67
N GLY A 311 -34.90 -17.02 -7.99
CA GLY A 311 -35.23 -15.91 -8.88
C GLY A 311 -34.12 -15.44 -9.82
N VAL A 312 -33.82 -16.25 -10.82
CA VAL A 312 -33.25 -15.80 -12.12
C VAL A 312 -34.34 -15.03 -12.86
N THR A 313 -34.08 -13.74 -13.14
CA THR A 313 -34.43 -13.03 -14.39
C THR A 313 -34.16 -11.55 -14.24
N ALA A 314 -33.16 -11.03 -14.95
CA ALA A 314 -33.22 -9.78 -15.71
C ALA A 314 -31.82 -9.44 -16.25
N LEU A 315 -31.62 -9.73 -17.51
CA LEU A 315 -30.54 -9.25 -18.37
C LEU A 315 -30.67 -7.72 -18.52
N GLY A 316 -29.76 -6.97 -17.98
CA GLY A 316 -29.56 -5.55 -18.25
C GLY A 316 -28.24 -5.36 -19.02
N SER A 317 -28.39 -4.95 -20.28
CA SER A 317 -27.36 -4.69 -21.27
C SER A 317 -26.36 -3.64 -20.80
N TRP A 318 -25.05 -3.93 -20.93
CA TRP A 318 -23.94 -2.99 -20.77
C TRP A 318 -23.75 -2.19 -22.06
N PRO A 319 -23.47 -0.88 -21.99
CA PRO A 319 -23.15 -0.10 -23.18
C PRO A 319 -21.70 -0.38 -23.64
N SER A 320 -21.57 -0.64 -24.95
CA SER A 320 -20.31 -0.74 -25.67
C SER A 320 -19.60 0.63 -25.71
N TRP A 321 -18.35 0.68 -25.30
CA TRP A 321 -17.46 1.81 -25.54
C TRP A 321 -16.74 1.58 -26.88
N THR A 322 -17.15 2.33 -27.88
CA THR A 322 -16.35 2.64 -29.09
C THR A 322 -16.19 4.16 -29.17
N GLY A 323 -14.93 4.61 -29.14
CA GLY A 323 -14.55 6.00 -29.28
C GLY A 323 -13.18 6.23 -28.70
#